data_6ad41b134f21d3aff4d2a8af14404359
#
_entry.id   6ad41b134f21d3aff4d2a8af14404359
#
_cell.length_a   1.000
_cell.length_b   1.000
_cell.length_c   1.000
_cell.angle_alpha   90.00
_cell.angle_beta   90.00
_cell.angle_gamma   90.00
#
_symmetry.space_group_name_H-M   'P 1'
#
loop_
_entity.id
_entity.type
_entity.pdbx_description
1 polymer ?
#
loop_
_entity_poly.entity_id
_entity_poly.type
_entity_poly.pdbx_seq_one_letter_code
_entity_poly.pdbx_strand_id
1 'polypeptide(L)'
;MIFTPGIFVPELQKWQPIETGAQAPVHLPRLTVATMNVWFGEAYFDERCRATLTLLESYRPDLIALQEVTPGFLDQVLEADWVQAAYALSDIYGTSVDPYGVLILSRLPVLEWQLFMLPGSMGRDLVIARAGIQQTPAFASVHLESHSYSTQIRAEQLTRIFPRLSHDQHVVLMGDFNFDSSWAENQNLDPAYQDVWPLLHPSEPGYTEDTEVNTMRLLHTGKHKQVRFDRILLRSEQSGWRAETIQLIGTEPIGIEMPNVFPSDHFGLFGTFAWQS
;
A
#
# COMPACT_ATOMS: atom_id res chain seq x y z
N MET A 1 9.78 16.03 -12.07
CA MET A 1 9.10 14.74 -12.28
C MET A 1 7.60 15.04 -12.27
N ILE A 2 6.86 14.62 -13.28
CA ILE A 2 5.42 14.93 -13.38
C ILE A 2 4.67 13.68 -12.91
N PHE A 3 4.19 13.72 -11.69
CA PHE A 3 3.26 12.75 -11.12
C PHE A 3 1.90 12.92 -11.81
N THR A 4 1.39 11.86 -12.47
CA THR A 4 0.23 11.98 -13.35
C THR A 4 -0.81 10.92 -13.02
N PRO A 5 -1.77 11.24 -12.15
CA PRO A 5 -2.92 10.36 -11.91
C PRO A 5 -3.76 10.17 -13.17
N GLY A 6 -4.33 8.97 -13.33
CA GLY A 6 -5.09 8.68 -14.53
C GLY A 6 -6.16 7.61 -14.39
N ILE A 7 -7.02 7.54 -15.38
CA ILE A 7 -8.11 6.58 -15.53
C ILE A 7 -8.09 5.99 -16.94
N PHE A 8 -8.48 4.73 -17.09
CA PHE A 8 -8.68 4.14 -18.41
C PHE A 8 -10.01 4.60 -19.01
N VAL A 9 -9.96 5.05 -20.25
CA VAL A 9 -11.15 5.50 -21.01
C VAL A 9 -11.47 4.45 -22.05
N PRO A 10 -12.51 3.61 -21.84
CA PRO A 10 -12.83 2.47 -22.72
C PRO A 10 -13.07 2.87 -24.17
N GLU A 11 -13.74 4.00 -24.42
CA GLU A 11 -14.06 4.50 -25.76
C GLU A 11 -12.80 4.86 -26.55
N LEU A 12 -11.71 5.22 -25.86
CA LEU A 12 -10.43 5.58 -26.45
C LEU A 12 -9.42 4.43 -26.39
N GLN A 13 -9.73 3.35 -25.65
CA GLN A 13 -8.84 2.22 -25.37
C GLN A 13 -7.47 2.68 -24.83
N LYS A 14 -7.46 3.67 -23.93
CA LYS A 14 -6.21 4.21 -23.37
C LYS A 14 -6.40 4.88 -22.01
N TRP A 15 -5.31 4.93 -21.27
CA TRP A 15 -5.21 5.72 -20.05
C TRP A 15 -5.17 7.22 -20.36
N GLN A 16 -5.88 8.00 -19.55
CA GLN A 16 -5.93 9.45 -19.64
C GLN A 16 -5.65 10.08 -18.29
N PRO A 17 -4.91 11.20 -18.23
CA PRO A 17 -4.80 11.99 -17.01
C PRO A 17 -6.19 12.39 -16.49
N ILE A 18 -6.34 12.39 -15.16
CA ILE A 18 -7.56 12.84 -14.50
C ILE A 18 -7.34 14.29 -14.04
N GLU A 19 -8.29 15.17 -14.39
CA GLU A 19 -8.45 16.42 -13.68
C GLU A 19 -9.25 16.15 -12.41
N THR A 20 -8.61 16.34 -11.27
CA THR A 20 -9.27 16.22 -9.96
C THR A 20 -10.15 17.44 -9.71
N GLY A 21 -11.35 17.22 -9.21
CA GLY A 21 -12.31 18.31 -9.00
C GLY A 21 -13.37 17.95 -7.96
N ALA A 22 -14.11 18.97 -7.53
CA ALA A 22 -15.19 18.79 -6.56
C ALA A 22 -16.28 17.87 -7.10
N GLN A 23 -16.45 16.72 -6.48
CA GLN A 23 -17.57 15.80 -6.69
C GLN A 23 -18.36 15.68 -5.40
N ALA A 24 -19.67 15.42 -5.50
CA ALA A 24 -20.48 15.12 -4.31
C ALA A 24 -19.97 13.83 -3.65
N PRO A 25 -19.72 13.83 -2.33
CA PRO A 25 -19.22 12.64 -1.65
C PRO A 25 -20.21 11.46 -1.79
N VAL A 26 -19.68 10.29 -2.08
CA VAL A 26 -20.44 9.04 -2.06
C VAL A 26 -20.48 8.53 -0.62
N HIS A 27 -21.63 8.09 -0.15
CA HIS A 27 -21.76 7.48 1.19
C HIS A 27 -21.49 5.97 1.10
N LEU A 28 -20.48 5.51 1.84
CA LEU A 28 -20.12 4.11 1.96
C LEU A 28 -20.24 3.65 3.42
N PRO A 29 -21.02 2.59 3.71
CA PRO A 29 -21.09 2.04 5.05
C PRO A 29 -19.85 1.22 5.43
N ARG A 30 -19.13 0.73 4.42
CA ARG A 30 -17.94 -0.12 4.58
C ARG A 30 -16.90 0.23 3.53
N LEU A 31 -15.64 0.08 3.89
CA LEU A 31 -14.47 0.38 3.08
C LEU A 31 -13.48 -0.78 3.19
N THR A 32 -12.84 -1.15 2.09
CA THR A 32 -11.81 -2.18 2.02
C THR A 32 -10.51 -1.62 1.45
N VAL A 33 -9.39 -1.96 2.08
CA VAL A 33 -8.07 -1.56 1.59
C VAL A 33 -7.12 -2.75 1.54
N ALA A 34 -6.16 -2.71 0.62
CA ALA A 34 -5.03 -3.64 0.61
C ALA A 34 -3.71 -2.88 0.50
N THR A 35 -2.67 -3.40 1.12
CA THR A 35 -1.29 -2.93 0.91
C THR A 35 -0.36 -4.12 0.72
N MET A 36 0.59 -4.00 -0.20
CA MET A 36 1.56 -5.05 -0.48
C MET A 36 2.84 -4.47 -1.08
N ASN A 37 3.98 -4.79 -0.49
CA ASN A 37 5.26 -4.67 -1.16
C ASN A 37 5.35 -5.79 -2.21
N VAL A 38 5.49 -5.44 -3.51
CA VAL A 38 5.44 -6.41 -4.62
C VAL A 38 6.79 -6.99 -4.97
N TRP A 39 7.85 -6.54 -4.29
CA TRP A 39 9.24 -6.92 -4.50
C TRP A 39 9.76 -6.69 -5.92
N PHE A 40 10.65 -5.74 -6.10
CA PHE A 40 11.26 -5.40 -7.39
C PHE A 40 12.24 -6.46 -7.94
N GLY A 41 12.55 -7.53 -7.18
CA GLY A 41 13.49 -8.57 -7.57
C GLY A 41 13.08 -9.28 -8.87
N GLU A 42 14.08 -9.64 -9.70
CA GLU A 42 13.85 -10.20 -11.04
C GLU A 42 13.41 -11.68 -11.05
N ALA A 43 13.64 -12.40 -9.93
CA ALA A 43 13.32 -13.83 -9.86
C ALA A 43 11.81 -14.08 -10.05
N TYR A 44 11.44 -14.86 -11.08
CA TYR A 44 10.05 -15.18 -11.43
C TYR A 44 9.16 -13.94 -11.57
N PHE A 45 9.71 -12.85 -12.09
CA PHE A 45 9.04 -11.54 -12.09
C PHE A 45 7.65 -11.60 -12.73
N ASP A 46 7.51 -12.13 -13.94
CA ASP A 46 6.23 -12.17 -14.66
C ASP A 46 5.20 -13.08 -13.99
N GLU A 47 5.63 -14.24 -13.44
CA GLU A 47 4.76 -15.16 -12.71
C GLU A 47 4.25 -14.53 -11.43
N ARG A 48 5.13 -13.85 -10.68
CA ARG A 48 4.78 -13.15 -9.44
C ARG A 48 3.85 -11.96 -9.70
N CYS A 49 4.13 -11.17 -10.75
CA CYS A 49 3.24 -10.06 -11.15
C CYS A 49 1.82 -10.56 -11.44
N ARG A 50 1.68 -11.61 -12.28
CA ARG A 50 0.38 -12.22 -12.58
C ARG A 50 -0.31 -12.75 -11.32
N ALA A 51 0.43 -13.43 -10.44
CA ALA A 51 -0.12 -13.97 -9.21
C ALA A 51 -0.58 -12.85 -8.26
N THR A 52 0.20 -11.77 -8.12
CA THR A 52 -0.16 -10.59 -7.33
C THR A 52 -1.42 -9.92 -7.87
N LEU A 53 -1.50 -9.71 -9.18
CA LEU A 53 -2.68 -9.10 -9.81
C LEU A 53 -3.92 -9.99 -9.65
N THR A 54 -3.80 -11.31 -9.84
CA THR A 54 -4.90 -12.28 -9.63
C THR A 54 -5.36 -12.30 -8.17
N LEU A 55 -4.42 -12.26 -7.22
CA LEU A 55 -4.72 -12.17 -5.80
C LEU A 55 -5.52 -10.90 -5.49
N LEU A 56 -5.04 -9.74 -5.92
CA LEU A 56 -5.71 -8.45 -5.70
C LEU A 56 -7.08 -8.38 -6.38
N GLU A 57 -7.23 -8.95 -7.58
CA GLU A 57 -8.51 -9.07 -8.26
C GLU A 57 -9.53 -9.88 -7.45
N SER A 58 -9.09 -10.96 -6.80
CA SER A 58 -9.98 -11.82 -6.00
C SER A 58 -10.57 -11.09 -4.79
N TYR A 59 -9.83 -10.15 -4.20
CA TYR A 59 -10.29 -9.32 -3.07
C TYR A 59 -11.05 -8.07 -3.51
N ARG A 60 -10.72 -7.51 -4.68
CA ARG A 60 -11.27 -6.25 -5.20
C ARG A 60 -11.36 -5.13 -4.16
N PRO A 61 -10.26 -4.74 -3.49
CA PRO A 61 -10.31 -3.69 -2.50
C PRO A 61 -10.78 -2.36 -3.10
N ASP A 62 -11.38 -1.51 -2.28
CA ASP A 62 -11.74 -0.16 -2.73
C ASP A 62 -10.50 0.69 -2.99
N LEU A 63 -9.41 0.39 -2.27
CA LEU A 63 -8.13 1.05 -2.45
C LEU A 63 -6.97 0.07 -2.26
N ILE A 64 -5.97 0.14 -3.13
CA ILE A 64 -4.77 -0.70 -3.11
C ILE A 64 -3.55 0.21 -3.07
N ALA A 65 -2.62 -0.08 -2.14
CA ALA A 65 -1.34 0.59 -2.03
C ALA A 65 -0.20 -0.42 -2.25
N LEU A 66 0.59 -0.21 -3.30
CA LEU A 66 1.69 -1.08 -3.67
C LEU A 66 3.02 -0.37 -3.45
N GLN A 67 4.01 -1.09 -2.94
CA GLN A 67 5.38 -0.63 -2.77
C GLN A 67 6.31 -1.48 -3.64
N GLU A 68 7.47 -0.95 -3.98
CA GLU A 68 8.44 -1.55 -4.90
C GLU A 68 7.90 -1.79 -6.32
N VAL A 69 6.91 -1.00 -6.72
CA VAL A 69 6.41 -1.03 -8.10
C VAL A 69 7.51 -0.53 -9.05
N THR A 70 7.87 -1.35 -10.03
CA THR A 70 8.79 -0.99 -11.12
C THR A 70 8.00 -0.57 -12.36
N PRO A 71 8.63 0.08 -13.36
CA PRO A 71 7.97 0.33 -14.64
C PRO A 71 7.37 -0.93 -15.28
N GLY A 72 8.09 -2.07 -15.25
CA GLY A 72 7.57 -3.33 -15.79
C GLY A 72 6.38 -3.90 -15.02
N PHE A 73 6.30 -3.68 -13.69
CA PHE A 73 5.11 -4.05 -12.91
C PHE A 73 3.94 -3.12 -13.25
N LEU A 74 4.21 -1.81 -13.38
CA LEU A 74 3.18 -0.83 -13.77
C LEU A 74 2.57 -1.18 -15.15
N ASP A 75 3.38 -1.59 -16.12
CA ASP A 75 2.89 -2.00 -17.44
C ASP A 75 1.84 -3.13 -17.30
N GLN A 76 2.10 -4.15 -16.49
CA GLN A 76 1.13 -5.23 -16.23
C GLN A 76 -0.12 -4.75 -15.48
N VAL A 77 0.01 -3.79 -14.56
CA VAL A 77 -1.15 -3.14 -13.91
C VAL A 77 -2.00 -2.40 -14.93
N LEU A 78 -1.38 -1.64 -15.83
CA LEU A 78 -2.06 -0.86 -16.86
C LEU A 78 -2.79 -1.74 -17.90
N GLU A 79 -2.29 -2.96 -18.13
CA GLU A 79 -2.87 -3.95 -19.06
C GLU A 79 -3.97 -4.81 -18.42
N ALA A 80 -4.08 -4.84 -17.08
CA ALA A 80 -5.05 -5.67 -16.39
C ALA A 80 -6.49 -5.18 -16.60
N ASP A 81 -7.34 -6.00 -17.23
CA ASP A 81 -8.74 -5.65 -17.58
C ASP A 81 -9.55 -5.17 -16.37
N TRP A 82 -9.40 -5.84 -15.22
CA TRP A 82 -10.14 -5.48 -14.01
C TRP A 82 -9.70 -4.13 -13.42
N VAL A 83 -8.43 -3.74 -13.63
CA VAL A 83 -7.91 -2.42 -13.26
C VAL A 83 -8.48 -1.36 -14.19
N GLN A 84 -8.39 -1.59 -15.50
CA GLN A 84 -8.96 -0.69 -16.52
C GLN A 84 -10.46 -0.45 -16.30
N ALA A 85 -11.18 -1.50 -15.91
CA ALA A 85 -12.63 -1.42 -15.71
C ALA A 85 -13.07 -0.63 -14.48
N ALA A 86 -12.20 -0.46 -13.46
CA ALA A 86 -12.67 -0.01 -12.14
C ALA A 86 -11.75 0.94 -11.37
N TYR A 87 -10.47 1.06 -11.72
CA TYR A 87 -9.52 1.78 -10.88
C TYR A 87 -8.93 3.02 -11.56
N ALA A 88 -8.80 4.09 -10.78
CA ALA A 88 -7.90 5.19 -11.07
C ALA A 88 -6.54 4.90 -10.43
N LEU A 89 -5.46 5.30 -11.09
CA LEU A 89 -4.09 5.13 -10.62
C LEU A 89 -3.47 6.46 -10.23
N SER A 90 -2.59 6.45 -9.24
CA SER A 90 -1.84 7.64 -8.83
C SER A 90 -0.80 8.09 -9.87
N ASP A 91 -0.31 7.19 -10.70
CA ASP A 91 0.59 7.52 -11.81
C ASP A 91 0.39 6.53 -12.97
N ILE A 92 0.12 7.05 -14.18
CA ILE A 92 -0.08 6.25 -15.39
C ILE A 92 1.10 6.30 -16.36
N TYR A 93 2.11 7.11 -16.08
CA TYR A 93 3.31 7.25 -16.91
C TYR A 93 4.57 6.69 -16.27
N GLY A 94 4.49 6.25 -15.01
CA GLY A 94 5.58 5.57 -14.32
C GLY A 94 6.68 6.50 -13.82
N THR A 95 6.46 7.81 -13.81
CA THR A 95 7.49 8.77 -13.38
C THR A 95 7.78 8.70 -11.88
N SER A 96 6.82 8.24 -11.08
CA SER A 96 6.96 8.04 -9.63
C SER A 96 7.44 6.64 -9.27
N VAL A 97 7.55 5.72 -10.24
CA VAL A 97 7.95 4.33 -10.01
C VAL A 97 9.23 3.93 -10.77
N ASP A 98 10.02 4.88 -11.23
CA ASP A 98 11.30 4.65 -11.89
C ASP A 98 12.48 5.04 -10.95
N PRO A 99 13.39 4.12 -10.58
CA PRO A 99 13.45 2.69 -10.96
C PRO A 99 12.46 1.79 -10.19
N TYR A 100 11.93 2.23 -9.09
CA TYR A 100 10.83 1.62 -8.34
C TYR A 100 10.22 2.66 -7.38
N GLY A 101 8.94 2.48 -7.03
CA GLY A 101 8.24 3.45 -6.19
C GLY A 101 6.96 2.92 -5.56
N VAL A 102 6.09 3.87 -5.18
CA VAL A 102 4.79 3.62 -4.56
C VAL A 102 3.68 3.93 -5.55
N LEU A 103 2.71 3.03 -5.66
CA LEU A 103 1.53 3.21 -6.51
C LEU A 103 0.26 3.01 -5.68
N ILE A 104 -0.72 3.92 -5.84
CA ILE A 104 -2.07 3.73 -5.30
C ILE A 104 -3.05 3.53 -6.46
N LEU A 105 -3.92 2.50 -6.31
CA LEU A 105 -5.08 2.27 -7.16
C LEU A 105 -6.34 2.53 -6.35
N SER A 106 -7.33 3.22 -6.91
CA SER A 106 -8.58 3.56 -6.22
C SER A 106 -9.80 3.29 -7.10
N ARG A 107 -10.78 2.54 -6.58
CA ARG A 107 -12.12 2.44 -7.12
C ARG A 107 -13.03 3.58 -6.68
N LEU A 108 -12.59 4.30 -5.65
CA LEU A 108 -13.30 5.45 -5.12
C LEU A 108 -12.97 6.69 -5.96
N PRO A 109 -13.92 7.61 -6.13
CA PRO A 109 -13.59 8.92 -6.65
C PRO A 109 -12.49 9.55 -5.80
N VAL A 110 -11.45 10.08 -6.42
CA VAL A 110 -10.37 10.79 -5.71
C VAL A 110 -10.43 12.27 -6.06
N LEU A 111 -10.59 13.09 -5.03
CA LEU A 111 -10.70 14.54 -5.15
C LEU A 111 -9.32 15.19 -5.29
N GLU A 112 -8.31 14.59 -4.69
CA GLU A 112 -6.95 15.10 -4.68
C GLU A 112 -5.93 13.97 -4.61
N TRP A 113 -4.90 14.07 -5.45
CA TRP A 113 -3.72 13.25 -5.44
C TRP A 113 -2.50 14.10 -5.11
N GLN A 114 -1.66 13.61 -4.20
CA GLN A 114 -0.42 14.28 -3.84
C GLN A 114 0.73 13.30 -3.75
N LEU A 115 1.92 13.74 -4.16
CA LEU A 115 3.19 13.03 -3.99
C LEU A 115 4.18 13.94 -3.29
N PHE A 116 4.84 13.43 -2.26
CA PHE A 116 5.87 14.15 -1.52
C PHE A 116 7.11 13.27 -1.40
N MET A 117 8.24 13.79 -1.88
CA MET A 117 9.53 13.15 -1.64
C MET A 117 9.86 13.17 -0.15
N LEU A 118 10.32 12.03 0.35
CA LEU A 118 10.78 11.86 1.72
C LEU A 118 12.32 11.95 1.79
N PRO A 119 12.89 12.37 2.92
CA PRO A 119 14.33 12.37 3.11
C PRO A 119 14.87 10.93 3.06
N GLY A 120 16.09 10.76 2.54
CA GLY A 120 16.75 9.46 2.43
C GLY A 120 17.58 9.33 1.17
N SER A 121 18.13 8.14 0.96
CA SER A 121 19.00 7.83 -0.17
C SER A 121 18.37 6.90 -1.20
N MET A 122 17.19 6.36 -0.92
CA MET A 122 16.55 5.32 -1.71
C MET A 122 15.32 5.81 -2.51
N GLY A 123 15.15 7.14 -2.68
CA GLY A 123 14.05 7.69 -3.48
C GLY A 123 12.67 7.40 -2.88
N ARG A 124 12.52 7.54 -1.57
CA ARG A 124 11.25 7.22 -0.88
C ARG A 124 10.26 8.36 -1.02
N ASP A 125 9.00 8.00 -1.25
CA ASP A 125 7.89 8.93 -1.42
C ASP A 125 6.72 8.61 -0.49
N LEU A 126 5.93 9.64 -0.20
CA LEU A 126 4.59 9.57 0.36
C LEU A 126 3.60 9.89 -0.75
N VAL A 127 2.71 8.96 -1.07
CA VAL A 127 1.58 9.19 -1.98
C VAL A 127 0.30 9.30 -1.17
N ILE A 128 -0.52 10.33 -1.43
CA ILE A 128 -1.79 10.57 -0.75
C ILE A 128 -2.91 10.65 -1.78
N ALA A 129 -4.01 9.93 -1.52
CA ALA A 129 -5.28 10.02 -2.23
C ALA A 129 -6.39 10.44 -1.26
N ARG A 130 -7.03 11.60 -1.48
CA ARG A 130 -8.20 12.03 -0.70
C ARG A 130 -9.46 11.60 -1.42
N ALA A 131 -10.17 10.62 -0.86
CA ALA A 131 -11.32 10.02 -1.52
C ALA A 131 -12.57 10.88 -1.39
N GLY A 132 -13.36 10.95 -2.46
CA GLY A 132 -14.66 11.61 -2.54
C GLY A 132 -15.78 10.79 -1.91
N ILE A 133 -15.59 10.35 -0.68
CA ILE A 133 -16.60 9.70 0.16
C ILE A 133 -16.87 10.55 1.40
N GLN A 134 -17.81 10.12 2.27
CA GLN A 134 -18.13 10.88 3.48
C GLN A 134 -16.89 11.23 4.30
N GLN A 135 -16.82 12.48 4.76
CA GLN A 135 -15.72 13.06 5.54
C GLN A 135 -14.35 13.03 4.84
N THR A 136 -14.30 12.79 3.54
CA THR A 136 -13.10 12.87 2.69
C THR A 136 -11.85 12.29 3.34
N PRO A 137 -11.82 10.97 3.64
CA PRO A 137 -10.65 10.35 4.27
C PRO A 137 -9.43 10.40 3.35
N ALA A 138 -8.25 10.61 3.94
CA ALA A 138 -6.98 10.50 3.26
C ALA A 138 -6.47 9.04 3.33
N PHE A 139 -6.11 8.49 2.19
CA PHE A 139 -5.39 7.23 2.06
C PHE A 139 -3.96 7.56 1.67
N ALA A 140 -3.03 7.12 2.49
CA ALA A 140 -1.62 7.42 2.29
C ALA A 140 -0.82 6.12 2.21
N SER A 141 0.14 6.07 1.28
CA SER A 141 1.04 4.95 1.12
C SER A 141 2.48 5.40 1.24
N VAL A 142 3.28 4.60 1.94
CA VAL A 142 4.70 4.81 2.15
C VAL A 142 5.50 3.55 1.90
N HIS A 143 6.76 3.74 1.52
CA HIS A 143 7.81 2.74 1.65
C HIS A 143 8.99 3.45 2.32
N LEU A 144 9.23 3.21 3.61
CA LEU A 144 10.27 3.90 4.34
C LEU A 144 11.66 3.33 4.01
N GLU A 145 12.72 4.03 4.44
CA GLU A 145 14.11 3.64 4.20
C GLU A 145 14.42 2.25 4.76
N SER A 146 14.99 1.32 3.96
CA SER A 146 15.03 -0.11 4.27
C SER A 146 16.27 -0.60 5.02
N HIS A 147 17.37 0.18 5.02
CA HIS A 147 18.58 -0.29 5.69
C HIS A 147 18.42 -0.36 7.21
N SER A 148 18.96 -1.41 7.85
CA SER A 148 18.88 -1.60 9.31
C SER A 148 19.48 -0.44 10.11
N TYR A 149 20.46 0.27 9.56
CA TYR A 149 21.10 1.45 10.17
C TYR A 149 20.34 2.76 9.90
N SER A 150 19.22 2.73 9.17
CA SER A 150 18.47 3.94 8.75
C SER A 150 17.41 4.38 9.78
N THR A 151 17.49 3.96 11.04
CA THR A 151 16.54 4.34 12.10
C THR A 151 16.28 5.84 12.18
N GLN A 152 17.33 6.66 12.11
CA GLN A 152 17.19 8.12 12.17
C GLN A 152 16.50 8.69 10.91
N ILE A 153 16.78 8.12 9.74
CA ILE A 153 16.15 8.53 8.48
C ILE A 153 14.66 8.20 8.53
N ARG A 154 14.28 6.98 8.97
CA ARG A 154 12.86 6.61 9.15
C ARG A 154 12.15 7.51 10.16
N ALA A 155 12.78 7.86 11.26
CA ALA A 155 12.24 8.81 12.21
C ALA A 155 12.01 10.19 11.56
N GLU A 156 12.96 10.69 10.77
CA GLU A 156 12.80 11.93 10.02
C GLU A 156 11.67 11.82 8.97
N GLN A 157 11.59 10.71 8.24
CA GLN A 157 10.49 10.46 7.30
C GLN A 157 9.13 10.55 8.01
N LEU A 158 8.95 9.93 9.16
CA LEU A 158 7.71 10.03 9.95
C LEU A 158 7.40 11.47 10.37
N THR A 159 8.41 12.28 10.75
CA THR A 159 8.21 13.70 11.07
C THR A 159 7.77 14.53 9.86
N ARG A 160 7.98 14.05 8.63
CA ARG A 160 7.49 14.69 7.40
C ARG A 160 6.10 14.19 7.00
N ILE A 161 5.78 12.93 7.29
CA ILE A 161 4.52 12.29 6.91
C ILE A 161 3.35 12.81 7.75
N PHE A 162 3.42 12.73 9.09
CA PHE A 162 2.29 13.05 9.95
C PHE A 162 1.77 14.48 9.81
N PRO A 163 2.61 15.54 9.70
CA PRO A 163 2.12 16.90 9.47
C PRO A 163 1.37 17.08 8.14
N ARG A 164 1.69 16.30 7.10
CA ARG A 164 0.99 16.35 5.81
C ARG A 164 -0.41 15.79 5.87
N LEU A 165 -0.67 14.93 6.83
CA LEU A 165 -1.95 14.29 7.09
C LEU A 165 -2.72 14.94 8.25
N SER A 166 -2.15 15.96 8.92
CA SER A 166 -2.71 16.51 10.17
C SER A 166 -4.08 17.15 10.01
N HIS A 167 -4.39 17.70 8.84
CA HIS A 167 -5.67 18.36 8.55
C HIS A 167 -6.79 17.40 8.17
N ASP A 168 -6.49 16.15 7.86
CA ASP A 168 -7.48 15.15 7.51
C ASP A 168 -8.06 14.54 8.80
N GLN A 169 -9.38 14.51 8.95
CA GLN A 169 -10.04 13.94 10.14
C GLN A 169 -9.92 12.42 10.21
N HIS A 170 -9.91 11.78 9.05
CA HIS A 170 -9.80 10.32 8.89
C HIS A 170 -8.63 9.99 7.97
N VAL A 171 -7.74 9.14 8.42
CA VAL A 171 -6.55 8.75 7.66
C VAL A 171 -6.32 7.25 7.77
N VAL A 172 -6.09 6.61 6.63
CA VAL A 172 -5.53 5.27 6.54
C VAL A 172 -4.12 5.41 5.95
N LEU A 173 -3.11 5.27 6.78
CA LEU A 173 -1.69 5.27 6.37
C LEU A 173 -1.21 3.82 6.33
N MET A 174 -0.72 3.37 5.17
CA MET A 174 -0.35 1.98 4.95
C MET A 174 0.92 1.85 4.12
N GLY A 175 1.52 0.67 4.15
CA GLY A 175 2.70 0.35 3.36
C GLY A 175 3.79 -0.34 4.17
N ASP A 176 4.99 -0.36 3.60
CA ASP A 176 6.18 -0.94 4.20
C ASP A 176 6.94 0.11 5.02
N PHE A 177 6.85 -0.02 6.34
CA PHE A 177 7.52 0.88 7.28
C PHE A 177 8.99 0.51 7.53
N ASN A 178 9.45 -0.66 7.08
CA ASN A 178 10.82 -1.15 7.22
C ASN A 178 11.37 -1.14 8.66
N PHE A 179 10.48 -1.17 9.67
CA PHE A 179 10.84 -1.42 11.06
C PHE A 179 9.78 -2.29 11.75
N ASP A 180 10.26 -3.24 12.53
CA ASP A 180 9.39 -4.19 13.22
C ASP A 180 8.58 -3.51 14.33
N SER A 181 7.40 -4.06 14.59
CA SER A 181 6.48 -3.57 15.62
C SER A 181 7.06 -3.63 17.05
N SER A 182 8.12 -4.39 17.28
CA SER A 182 8.82 -4.48 18.56
C SER A 182 9.99 -3.50 18.69
N TRP A 183 10.38 -2.80 17.60
CA TRP A 183 11.55 -1.92 17.62
C TRP A 183 11.24 -0.54 18.21
N ALA A 184 12.29 0.12 18.69
CA ALA A 184 12.17 1.45 19.33
C ALA A 184 11.63 2.54 18.38
N GLU A 185 11.75 2.35 17.07
CA GLU A 185 11.18 3.25 16.06
C GLU A 185 9.68 3.48 16.23
N ASN A 186 8.94 2.54 16.83
CA ASN A 186 7.52 2.70 17.12
C ASN A 186 7.20 3.93 17.99
N GLN A 187 8.16 4.43 18.75
CA GLN A 187 8.02 5.65 19.54
C GLN A 187 7.89 6.91 18.67
N ASN A 188 8.25 6.84 17.38
CA ASN A 188 8.12 7.94 16.43
C ASN A 188 6.76 7.93 15.71
N LEU A 189 5.92 6.92 15.93
CA LEU A 189 4.55 6.94 15.40
C LEU A 189 3.71 7.96 16.17
N ASP A 190 2.89 8.71 15.44
CA ASP A 190 1.96 9.64 16.06
C ASP A 190 0.91 8.85 16.87
N PRO A 191 0.75 9.12 18.18
CA PRO A 191 -0.15 8.37 19.05
C PRO A 191 -1.64 8.50 18.69
N ALA A 192 -2.01 9.42 17.79
CA ALA A 192 -3.35 9.52 17.24
C ALA A 192 -3.69 8.37 16.27
N TYR A 193 -2.67 7.64 15.79
CA TYR A 193 -2.85 6.50 14.89
C TYR A 193 -2.86 5.18 15.67
N GLN A 194 -3.81 4.34 15.34
CA GLN A 194 -3.91 2.97 15.83
C GLN A 194 -3.33 2.01 14.79
N ASP A 195 -2.38 1.16 15.16
CA ASP A 195 -1.94 0.05 14.34
C ASP A 195 -3.03 -1.04 14.34
N VAL A 196 -3.60 -1.31 13.16
CA VAL A 196 -4.81 -2.12 13.02
C VAL A 196 -4.54 -3.60 13.36
N TRP A 197 -3.33 -4.11 13.06
CA TRP A 197 -3.04 -5.52 13.36
C TRP A 197 -3.12 -5.84 14.86
N PRO A 198 -2.33 -5.22 15.74
CA PRO A 198 -2.40 -5.52 17.17
C PRO A 198 -3.71 -5.08 17.82
N LEU A 199 -4.46 -4.16 17.21
CA LEU A 199 -5.79 -3.80 17.68
C LEU A 199 -6.78 -4.97 17.54
N LEU A 200 -6.73 -5.71 16.43
CA LEU A 200 -7.65 -6.81 16.14
C LEU A 200 -7.08 -8.20 16.46
N HIS A 201 -5.76 -8.35 16.46
CA HIS A 201 -5.01 -9.59 16.73
C HIS A 201 -3.95 -9.38 17.82
N PRO A 202 -4.33 -9.08 19.08
CA PRO A 202 -3.37 -8.70 20.13
C PRO A 202 -2.41 -9.82 20.54
N SER A 203 -2.72 -11.07 20.22
CA SER A 203 -1.88 -12.25 20.54
C SER A 203 -1.13 -12.82 19.34
N GLU A 204 -1.28 -12.24 18.14
CA GLU A 204 -0.68 -12.75 16.91
C GLU A 204 0.38 -11.77 16.39
N PRO A 205 1.59 -12.23 16.03
CA PRO A 205 2.65 -11.33 15.59
C PRO A 205 2.35 -10.65 14.24
N GLY A 206 1.67 -11.34 13.33
CA GLY A 206 1.31 -10.84 12.01
C GLY A 206 2.52 -10.54 11.13
N TYR A 207 3.50 -11.44 11.11
CA TYR A 207 4.71 -11.27 10.31
C TYR A 207 4.39 -11.09 8.83
N THR A 208 4.86 -10.00 8.25
CA THR A 208 4.72 -9.73 6.81
C THR A 208 5.96 -10.15 6.02
N GLU A 209 7.12 -10.28 6.66
CA GLU A 209 8.22 -11.11 6.20
C GLU A 209 8.38 -12.29 7.17
N ASP A 210 8.09 -13.50 6.72
CA ASP A 210 8.23 -14.74 7.47
C ASP A 210 8.94 -15.79 6.64
N THR A 211 10.23 -15.95 6.88
CA THR A 211 11.09 -16.88 6.13
C THR A 211 10.91 -18.35 6.52
N GLU A 212 10.12 -18.66 7.54
CA GLU A 212 9.71 -20.04 7.84
C GLU A 212 8.60 -20.51 6.89
N VAL A 213 7.75 -19.59 6.43
CA VAL A 213 6.67 -19.83 5.48
C VAL A 213 7.12 -19.50 4.07
N ASN A 214 7.56 -18.26 3.84
CA ASN A 214 8.02 -17.76 2.54
C ASN A 214 9.54 -17.79 2.47
N THR A 215 10.08 -18.84 1.87
CA THR A 215 11.54 -19.04 1.81
C THR A 215 12.24 -18.21 0.73
N MET A 216 11.53 -17.44 -0.10
CA MET A 216 12.13 -16.66 -1.20
C MET A 216 13.27 -15.76 -0.70
N ARG A 217 12.99 -14.96 0.35
CA ARG A 217 14.00 -14.07 0.91
C ARG A 217 15.16 -14.84 1.55
N LEU A 218 14.87 -15.95 2.24
CA LEU A 218 15.91 -16.80 2.82
C LEU A 218 16.84 -17.35 1.74
N LEU A 219 16.27 -17.85 0.63
CA LEU A 219 17.04 -18.36 -0.51
C LEU A 219 17.88 -17.27 -1.18
N HIS A 220 17.37 -16.04 -1.23
CA HIS A 220 18.07 -14.91 -1.83
C HIS A 220 19.16 -14.32 -0.93
N THR A 221 18.91 -14.17 0.37
CA THR A 221 19.78 -13.44 1.30
C THR A 221 20.54 -14.31 2.29
N GLY A 222 20.13 -15.58 2.46
CA GLY A 222 20.66 -16.49 3.48
C GLY A 222 20.32 -16.10 4.91
N LYS A 223 19.35 -15.19 5.12
CA LYS A 223 19.00 -14.66 6.46
C LYS A 223 17.58 -15.03 6.84
N HIS A 224 17.43 -15.64 8.00
CA HIS A 224 16.12 -15.83 8.62
C HIS A 224 15.55 -14.49 9.10
N LYS A 225 14.24 -14.34 8.93
CA LYS A 225 13.52 -13.13 9.31
C LYS A 225 12.06 -13.46 9.63
N GLN A 226 11.57 -12.97 10.75
CA GLN A 226 10.18 -12.95 11.14
C GLN A 226 9.88 -11.57 11.70
N VAL A 227 9.29 -10.69 10.88
CA VAL A 227 9.05 -9.28 11.22
C VAL A 227 7.75 -8.80 10.59
N ARG A 228 7.12 -7.81 11.23
CA ARG A 228 5.94 -7.12 10.71
C ARG A 228 6.33 -5.71 10.27
N PHE A 229 6.74 -5.58 9.02
CA PHE A 229 7.14 -4.31 8.40
C PHE A 229 5.98 -3.60 7.73
N ASP A 230 5.10 -4.36 7.07
CA ASP A 230 3.92 -3.81 6.42
C ASP A 230 2.84 -3.57 7.46
N ARG A 231 2.20 -2.40 7.38
CA ARG A 231 1.21 -1.96 8.36
C ARG A 231 0.07 -1.22 7.72
N ILE A 232 -1.07 -1.23 8.43
CA ILE A 232 -2.19 -0.33 8.22
C ILE A 232 -2.41 0.42 9.54
N LEU A 233 -2.22 1.73 9.51
CA LEU A 233 -2.44 2.63 10.63
C LEU A 233 -3.72 3.44 10.38
N LEU A 234 -4.61 3.47 11.35
CA LEU A 234 -5.88 4.21 11.28
C LEU A 234 -5.86 5.37 12.27
N ARG A 235 -6.11 6.59 11.77
CA ARG A 235 -6.56 7.72 12.59
C ARG A 235 -7.98 8.07 12.17
N SER A 236 -8.92 8.09 13.14
CA SER A 236 -10.31 8.40 12.89
C SER A 236 -10.95 8.98 14.15
N GLU A 237 -11.80 9.99 14.00
CA GLU A 237 -12.55 10.60 15.09
C GLU A 237 -13.65 9.66 15.64
N GLN A 238 -14.34 10.08 16.73
CA GLN A 238 -15.37 9.25 17.37
C GLN A 238 -16.50 8.84 16.41
N SER A 239 -16.99 9.77 15.61
CA SER A 239 -17.86 9.46 14.46
C SER A 239 -16.96 9.28 13.24
N GLY A 240 -16.77 8.03 12.78
CA GLY A 240 -15.84 7.79 11.69
C GLY A 240 -15.56 6.32 11.43
N TRP A 241 -14.46 6.05 10.76
CA TRP A 241 -14.06 4.72 10.36
C TRP A 241 -13.53 3.90 11.55
N ARG A 242 -13.94 2.64 11.63
CA ARG A 242 -13.46 1.65 12.60
C ARG A 242 -12.98 0.41 11.87
N ALA A 243 -11.84 -0.12 12.27
CA ALA A 243 -11.36 -1.38 11.75
C ALA A 243 -12.27 -2.54 12.19
N GLU A 244 -12.72 -3.37 11.25
CA GLU A 244 -13.51 -4.57 11.50
C GLU A 244 -12.70 -5.84 11.37
N THR A 245 -11.91 -5.94 10.29
CA THR A 245 -11.05 -7.10 10.02
C THR A 245 -9.72 -6.66 9.43
N ILE A 246 -8.71 -7.46 9.68
CA ILE A 246 -7.42 -7.41 8.96
C ILE A 246 -6.89 -8.82 8.82
N GLN A 247 -6.25 -9.12 7.68
CA GLN A 247 -5.64 -10.41 7.43
C GLN A 247 -4.41 -10.27 6.55
N LEU A 248 -3.52 -11.25 6.63
CA LEU A 248 -2.43 -11.43 5.67
C LEU A 248 -2.99 -11.95 4.35
N ILE A 249 -2.40 -11.51 3.24
CA ILE A 249 -2.70 -12.00 1.89
C ILE A 249 -1.41 -12.37 1.17
N GLY A 250 -1.49 -13.27 0.17
CA GLY A 250 -0.30 -13.73 -0.55
C GLY A 250 0.57 -14.69 0.26
N THR A 251 -0.01 -15.38 1.23
CA THR A 251 0.67 -16.31 2.14
C THR A 251 0.90 -17.70 1.56
N GLU A 252 0.45 -17.95 0.33
CA GLU A 252 0.58 -19.22 -0.34
C GLU A 252 1.48 -19.10 -1.58
N PRO A 253 2.17 -20.18 -1.97
CA PRO A 253 2.90 -20.22 -3.24
C PRO A 253 2.01 -19.94 -4.44
N ILE A 254 2.59 -19.40 -5.52
CA ILE A 254 1.86 -19.03 -6.74
C ILE A 254 1.32 -20.21 -7.55
N GLY A 255 1.77 -21.42 -7.25
CA GLY A 255 1.29 -22.64 -7.90
C GLY A 255 1.99 -23.90 -7.40
N ILE A 256 1.37 -25.06 -7.68
CA ILE A 256 1.87 -26.38 -7.26
C ILE A 256 3.25 -26.66 -7.87
N GLU A 257 3.49 -26.21 -9.11
CA GLU A 257 4.75 -26.40 -9.82
C GLU A 257 5.86 -25.46 -9.31
N MET A 258 5.50 -24.45 -8.52
CA MET A 258 6.40 -23.45 -7.95
C MET A 258 6.20 -23.34 -6.42
N PRO A 259 6.42 -24.43 -5.65
CA PRO A 259 6.04 -24.48 -4.23
C PRO A 259 6.86 -23.55 -3.32
N ASN A 260 7.94 -22.96 -3.82
CA ASN A 260 8.78 -22.01 -3.09
C ASN A 260 8.72 -20.57 -3.67
N VAL A 261 7.80 -20.32 -4.61
CA VAL A 261 7.61 -19.00 -5.20
C VAL A 261 6.29 -18.43 -4.73
N PHE A 262 6.34 -17.29 -4.07
CA PHE A 262 5.19 -16.54 -3.57
C PHE A 262 4.96 -15.29 -4.44
N PRO A 263 3.81 -14.61 -4.33
CA PRO A 263 3.57 -13.37 -5.07
C PRO A 263 4.63 -12.28 -4.80
N SER A 264 5.17 -12.23 -3.58
CA SER A 264 6.26 -11.35 -3.14
C SER A 264 7.11 -12.04 -2.08
N ASP A 265 8.24 -11.47 -1.69
CA ASP A 265 8.97 -11.85 -0.47
C ASP A 265 8.32 -11.28 0.80
N HIS A 266 7.33 -10.38 0.65
CA HIS A 266 6.42 -9.93 1.69
C HIS A 266 5.03 -10.55 1.54
N PHE A 267 4.33 -10.72 2.67
CA PHE A 267 2.88 -10.89 2.68
C PHE A 267 2.22 -9.51 2.70
N GLY A 268 1.14 -9.36 1.92
CA GLY A 268 0.33 -8.15 1.95
C GLY A 268 -0.67 -8.18 3.11
N LEU A 269 -1.36 -7.06 3.30
CA LEU A 269 -2.44 -6.90 4.26
C LEU A 269 -3.73 -6.52 3.53
N PHE A 270 -4.85 -7.12 3.94
CA PHE A 270 -6.20 -6.72 3.54
C PHE A 270 -6.99 -6.33 4.77
N GLY A 271 -7.55 -5.13 4.79
CA GLY A 271 -8.32 -4.59 5.92
C GLY A 271 -9.72 -4.13 5.50
N THR A 272 -10.69 -4.32 6.40
CA THR A 272 -12.06 -3.83 6.26
C THR A 272 -12.38 -2.86 7.37
N PHE A 273 -13.04 -1.76 7.01
CA PHE A 273 -13.44 -0.70 7.92
C PHE A 273 -14.93 -0.41 7.78
N ALA A 274 -15.62 -0.17 8.88
CA ALA A 274 -17.01 0.27 8.91
C ALA A 274 -17.13 1.72 9.35
N TRP A 275 -18.08 2.45 8.77
CA TRP A 275 -18.45 3.78 9.23
C TRP A 275 -19.36 3.68 10.44
N GLN A 276 -19.01 4.40 11.53
CA GLN A 276 -19.81 4.55 12.72
C GLN A 276 -20.17 6.04 12.89
N SER A 277 -21.47 6.34 12.89
CA SER A 277 -22.00 7.69 13.06
C SER A 277 -22.07 8.13 14.54
#